data_fb6b53de384458d2b93597a4cf12027b
#
_entry.id   fb6b53de384458d2b93597a4cf12027b
#
_cell.length_a   1.000
_cell.length_b   1.000
_cell.length_c   1.000
_cell.angle_alpha   90.00
_cell.angle_beta   90.00
_cell.angle_gamma   90.00
#
_symmetry.space_group_name_H-M   'P 1'
#
loop_
_entity.id
_entity.type
_entity.pdbx_description
1 polymer ?
#
loop_
_entity_poly.entity_id
_entity_poly.type
_entity_poly.pdbx_seq_one_letter_code
_entity_poly.pdbx_strand_id
1 'polypeptide(L)'
;MYQNKLNGAVRVAFWMLYALLFCYYGSCLSSLYSIPMSYDPIIYGIVGNGWMEGLMPYRDLFDQKGPLIFLIYGISFLLFKSFWLVFLLEWAAIFVSMVFSYKIAVLFISARKAFFISLLLVLLLCNFPYYGGGGHPSEFLLPFQLASLYFLIRLRQGGGSAAVTGIVFGLSMGIAILLKFNLAVFWFIPCIYVFILAWRKGKALPFSACLISAMVITVAPLLLYFHLSGILDDFYRGYFLFNVRYGGGGDSLGSIIWNYVKWIKRE
;
A
#
# COMPACT_ATOMS: atom_id res chain seq x y z
N MET A 1 -14.17 30.64 14.47
CA MET A 1 -13.11 29.62 14.69
C MET A 1 -13.64 28.32 15.27
N TYR A 2 -14.52 28.35 16.28
CA TYR A 2 -15.10 27.14 16.93
C TYR A 2 -15.97 26.31 15.97
N GLN A 3 -16.87 26.91 15.19
CA GLN A 3 -17.73 26.23 14.20
C GLN A 3 -16.92 25.49 13.12
N ASN A 4 -15.78 26.06 12.68
CA ASN A 4 -14.92 25.39 11.68
C ASN A 4 -14.21 24.15 12.25
N LYS A 5 -13.89 24.12 13.55
CA LYS A 5 -13.33 22.97 14.22
C LYS A 5 -14.37 21.87 14.42
N LEU A 6 -15.59 22.24 14.83
CA LEU A 6 -16.72 21.30 14.98
C LEU A 6 -17.06 20.62 13.65
N ASN A 7 -17.13 21.40 12.56
CA ASN A 7 -17.36 20.86 11.22
C ASN A 7 -16.23 19.90 10.76
N GLY A 8 -15.00 20.14 11.22
CA GLY A 8 -13.86 19.26 10.97
C GLY A 8 -14.00 17.91 11.68
N ALA A 9 -14.34 17.93 12.98
CA ALA A 9 -14.52 16.72 13.78
C ALA A 9 -15.69 15.86 13.28
N VAL A 10 -16.83 16.48 12.98
CA VAL A 10 -18.00 15.79 12.41
C VAL A 10 -17.66 15.11 11.09
N ARG A 11 -16.90 15.76 10.23
CA ARG A 11 -16.46 15.18 8.95
C ARG A 11 -15.53 13.97 9.15
N VAL A 12 -14.59 14.06 10.09
CA VAL A 12 -13.69 12.94 10.42
C VAL A 12 -14.49 11.76 10.95
N ALA A 13 -15.40 11.99 11.90
CA ALA A 13 -16.27 10.96 12.43
C ALA A 13 -17.13 10.30 11.34
N PHE A 14 -17.66 11.10 10.41
CA PHE A 14 -18.42 10.59 9.26
C PHE A 14 -17.55 9.69 8.36
N TRP A 15 -16.33 10.09 8.03
CA TRP A 15 -15.42 9.25 7.23
C TRP A 15 -15.06 7.96 7.95
N MET A 16 -14.80 8.01 9.25
CA MET A 16 -14.52 6.80 10.04
C MET A 16 -15.69 5.83 9.99
N LEU A 17 -16.93 6.32 10.21
CA LEU A 17 -18.11 5.50 10.15
C LEU A 17 -18.39 4.96 8.73
N TYR A 18 -18.25 5.81 7.72
CA TYR A 18 -18.46 5.41 6.32
C TYR A 18 -17.46 4.34 5.87
N ALA A 19 -16.17 4.51 6.19
CA ALA A 19 -15.15 3.50 5.93
C ALA A 19 -15.42 2.20 6.69
N LEU A 20 -15.89 2.29 7.96
CA LEU A 20 -16.23 1.12 8.75
C LEU A 20 -17.41 0.34 8.14
N LEU A 21 -18.47 1.03 7.76
CA LEU A 21 -19.62 0.41 7.10
C LEU A 21 -19.24 -0.22 5.77
N PHE A 22 -18.38 0.45 5.00
CA PHE A 22 -17.86 -0.11 3.76
C PHE A 22 -17.09 -1.41 4.00
N CYS A 23 -16.14 -1.43 4.93
CA CYS A 23 -15.38 -2.64 5.27
C CYS A 23 -16.32 -3.71 5.87
N TYR A 24 -17.26 -3.33 6.73
CA TYR A 24 -18.16 -4.27 7.38
C TYR A 24 -19.04 -5.04 6.40
N TYR A 25 -19.54 -4.39 5.35
CA TYR A 25 -20.37 -5.03 4.33
C TYR A 25 -19.61 -5.53 3.11
N GLY A 26 -18.49 -4.93 2.79
CA GLY A 26 -17.73 -5.18 1.55
C GLY A 26 -16.52 -6.09 1.71
N SER A 27 -15.90 -6.13 2.92
CA SER A 27 -14.70 -6.94 3.13
C SER A 27 -15.04 -8.39 3.45
N CYS A 28 -14.36 -9.31 2.78
CA CYS A 28 -14.43 -10.74 3.09
C CYS A 28 -13.84 -11.10 4.46
N LEU A 29 -13.11 -10.17 5.09
CA LEU A 29 -12.54 -10.33 6.43
C LEU A 29 -13.49 -9.85 7.54
N SER A 30 -14.66 -9.32 7.17
CA SER A 30 -15.67 -8.88 8.10
C SER A 30 -16.25 -10.05 8.89
N SER A 31 -16.62 -9.78 10.13
CA SER A 31 -17.33 -10.74 10.99
C SER A 31 -18.72 -11.16 10.47
N LEU A 32 -19.23 -10.52 9.41
CA LEU A 32 -20.43 -10.97 8.70
C LEU A 32 -20.24 -12.31 7.98
N TYR A 33 -19.00 -12.64 7.61
CA TYR A 33 -18.68 -13.83 6.83
C TYR A 33 -17.97 -14.85 7.70
N SER A 34 -18.45 -16.08 7.69
CA SER A 34 -17.89 -17.18 8.49
C SER A 34 -16.51 -17.61 7.96
N ILE A 35 -16.27 -17.46 6.66
CA ILE A 35 -15.02 -17.81 5.99
C ILE A 35 -14.74 -16.71 4.94
N PRO A 36 -13.49 -16.23 4.82
CA PRO A 36 -13.13 -15.31 3.75
C PRO A 36 -13.47 -15.87 2.38
N MET A 37 -14.17 -15.09 1.56
CA MET A 37 -14.56 -15.50 0.20
C MET A 37 -13.42 -15.40 -0.82
N SER A 38 -12.25 -14.89 -0.41
CA SER A 38 -11.07 -14.73 -1.25
C SER A 38 -9.96 -15.69 -0.85
N TYR A 39 -9.34 -16.36 -1.83
CA TYR A 39 -8.24 -17.31 -1.58
C TYR A 39 -6.98 -16.63 -1.03
N ASP A 40 -6.63 -15.45 -1.53
CA ASP A 40 -5.41 -14.73 -1.16
C ASP A 40 -5.33 -14.45 0.36
N PRO A 41 -6.33 -13.88 1.04
CA PRO A 41 -6.35 -13.70 2.49
C PRO A 41 -6.18 -15.00 3.29
N ILE A 42 -6.75 -16.10 2.81
CA ILE A 42 -6.59 -17.41 3.46
C ILE A 42 -5.12 -17.87 3.38
N ILE A 43 -4.51 -17.75 2.20
CA ILE A 43 -3.09 -18.10 2.00
C ILE A 43 -2.19 -17.22 2.89
N TYR A 44 -2.44 -15.90 2.94
CA TYR A 44 -1.68 -15.00 3.81
C TYR A 44 -1.82 -15.37 5.29
N GLY A 45 -3.02 -15.81 5.70
CA GLY A 45 -3.29 -16.31 7.04
C GLY A 45 -2.52 -17.57 7.36
N ILE A 46 -2.49 -18.54 6.45
CA ILE A 46 -1.75 -19.81 6.60
C ILE A 46 -0.25 -19.52 6.74
N VAL A 47 0.33 -18.74 5.80
CA VAL A 47 1.76 -18.41 5.84
C VAL A 47 2.10 -17.57 7.07
N GLY A 48 1.26 -16.58 7.41
CA GLY A 48 1.48 -15.72 8.57
C GLY A 48 1.38 -16.46 9.89
N ASN A 49 0.35 -17.30 10.08
CA ASN A 49 0.20 -18.11 11.30
C ASN A 49 1.35 -19.13 11.43
N GLY A 50 1.69 -19.84 10.36
CA GLY A 50 2.82 -20.76 10.37
C GLY A 50 4.14 -20.07 10.72
N TRP A 51 4.35 -18.81 10.26
CA TRP A 51 5.52 -18.03 10.66
C TRP A 51 5.54 -17.76 12.18
N MET A 52 4.40 -17.45 12.79
CA MET A 52 4.31 -17.28 14.25
C MET A 52 4.52 -18.60 15.01
N GLU A 53 4.30 -19.74 14.37
CA GLU A 53 4.54 -21.09 14.90
C GLU A 53 5.98 -21.61 14.65
N GLY A 54 6.85 -20.78 14.04
CA GLY A 54 8.26 -21.09 13.80
C GLY A 54 8.59 -21.63 12.41
N LEU A 55 7.61 -21.78 11.51
CA LEU A 55 7.85 -22.08 10.11
C LEU A 55 8.30 -20.81 9.38
N MET A 56 9.27 -20.95 8.47
CA MET A 56 9.83 -19.79 7.78
C MET A 56 9.15 -19.55 6.42
N PRO A 57 8.66 -18.33 6.15
CA PRO A 57 8.15 -17.96 4.83
C PRO A 57 9.21 -18.20 3.75
N TYR A 58 8.78 -18.58 2.57
CA TYR A 58 9.59 -18.89 1.37
C TYR A 58 10.43 -20.18 1.46
N ARG A 59 10.74 -20.68 2.65
CA ARG A 59 11.45 -21.95 2.85
C ARG A 59 10.48 -23.09 3.17
N ASP A 60 9.69 -22.93 4.23
CA ASP A 60 8.80 -23.99 4.75
C ASP A 60 7.36 -23.79 4.22
N LEU A 61 6.97 -22.55 4.00
CA LEU A 61 5.67 -22.14 3.43
C LEU A 61 5.90 -21.17 2.29
N PHE A 62 5.23 -21.40 1.15
CA PHE A 62 5.46 -20.59 -0.06
C PHE A 62 4.23 -19.79 -0.48
N ASP A 63 4.43 -18.51 -0.68
CA ASP A 63 3.61 -17.61 -1.52
C ASP A 63 4.50 -16.48 -2.05
N GLN A 64 4.15 -15.94 -3.20
CA GLN A 64 4.93 -14.95 -3.95
C GLN A 64 4.77 -13.50 -3.46
N LYS A 65 4.00 -13.25 -2.42
CA LYS A 65 3.80 -11.89 -1.88
C LYS A 65 4.95 -11.49 -0.96
N GLY A 66 5.00 -10.21 -0.62
CA GLY A 66 6.04 -9.69 0.25
C GLY A 66 5.83 -10.09 1.71
N PRO A 67 6.90 -10.10 2.51
CA PRO A 67 6.86 -10.63 3.86
C PRO A 67 6.00 -9.80 4.83
N LEU A 68 5.78 -8.52 4.56
CA LEU A 68 4.99 -7.65 5.43
C LEU A 68 3.52 -8.08 5.49
N ILE A 69 2.95 -8.61 4.38
CA ILE A 69 1.57 -9.09 4.41
C ILE A 69 1.44 -10.31 5.32
N PHE A 70 2.38 -11.27 5.25
CA PHE A 70 2.39 -12.43 6.14
C PHE A 70 2.59 -12.04 7.60
N LEU A 71 3.44 -11.06 7.88
CA LEU A 71 3.65 -10.54 9.24
C LEU A 71 2.36 -9.92 9.80
N ILE A 72 1.63 -9.11 9.02
CA ILE A 72 0.35 -8.52 9.42
C ILE A 72 -0.65 -9.62 9.78
N TYR A 73 -0.80 -10.61 8.91
CA TYR A 73 -1.71 -11.72 9.14
C TYR A 73 -1.26 -12.61 10.32
N GLY A 74 0.03 -12.89 10.41
CA GLY A 74 0.61 -13.65 11.53
C GLY A 74 0.36 -13.00 12.89
N ILE A 75 0.61 -11.69 13.01
CA ILE A 75 0.32 -10.94 14.25
C ILE A 75 -1.18 -10.96 14.55
N SER A 76 -2.06 -10.90 13.54
CA SER A 76 -3.50 -11.00 13.73
C SER A 76 -3.89 -12.34 14.37
N PHE A 77 -3.34 -13.44 13.87
CA PHE A 77 -3.60 -14.78 14.42
C PHE A 77 -2.93 -14.97 15.78
N LEU A 78 -1.75 -14.43 15.99
CA LEU A 78 -1.05 -14.49 17.28
C LEU A 78 -1.87 -13.82 18.39
N LEU A 79 -2.42 -12.63 18.14
CA LEU A 79 -3.11 -11.81 19.14
C LEU A 79 -4.60 -12.16 19.28
N PHE A 80 -5.29 -12.43 18.16
CA PHE A 80 -6.77 -12.52 18.13
C PHE A 80 -7.28 -13.87 17.65
N LYS A 81 -6.42 -14.79 17.19
CA LYS A 81 -6.81 -16.07 16.56
C LYS A 81 -7.82 -15.90 15.41
N SER A 82 -7.76 -14.77 14.73
CA SER A 82 -8.72 -14.35 13.71
C SER A 82 -8.14 -13.27 12.81
N PHE A 83 -8.91 -12.82 11.80
CA PHE A 83 -8.54 -11.73 10.88
C PHE A 83 -8.80 -10.32 11.44
N TRP A 84 -9.13 -10.15 12.71
CA TRP A 84 -9.55 -8.86 13.28
C TRP A 84 -8.56 -7.72 13.11
N LEU A 85 -7.26 -7.97 13.34
CA LEU A 85 -6.25 -6.92 13.13
C LEU A 85 -6.17 -6.52 11.66
N VAL A 86 -6.25 -7.50 10.76
CA VAL A 86 -6.22 -7.25 9.30
C VAL A 86 -7.41 -6.39 8.89
N PHE A 87 -8.61 -6.71 9.38
CA PHE A 87 -9.84 -5.92 9.16
C PHE A 87 -9.70 -4.48 9.70
N LEU A 88 -9.15 -4.31 10.90
CA LEU A 88 -8.93 -2.98 11.49
C LEU A 88 -7.91 -2.16 10.68
N LEU A 89 -6.86 -2.80 10.18
CA LEU A 89 -5.86 -2.13 9.34
C LEU A 89 -6.44 -1.76 7.97
N GLU A 90 -7.29 -2.60 7.39
CA GLU A 90 -8.03 -2.32 6.17
C GLU A 90 -8.95 -1.11 6.36
N TRP A 91 -9.77 -1.10 7.41
CA TRP A 91 -10.59 0.04 7.78
C TRP A 91 -9.77 1.33 7.92
N ALA A 92 -8.64 1.27 8.63
CA ALA A 92 -7.75 2.40 8.79
C ALA A 92 -7.16 2.87 7.45
N ALA A 93 -6.78 1.94 6.57
CA ALA A 93 -6.25 2.25 5.24
C ALA A 93 -7.30 2.97 4.37
N ILE A 94 -8.54 2.49 4.35
CA ILE A 94 -9.66 3.13 3.63
C ILE A 94 -9.91 4.55 4.20
N PHE A 95 -10.03 4.66 5.52
CA PHE A 95 -10.22 5.95 6.19
C PHE A 95 -9.12 6.97 5.85
N VAL A 96 -7.84 6.57 5.99
CA VAL A 96 -6.69 7.44 5.68
C VAL A 96 -6.67 7.81 4.20
N SER A 97 -7.04 6.89 3.32
CA SER A 97 -7.17 7.14 1.88
C SER A 97 -8.22 8.22 1.58
N MET A 98 -9.37 8.17 2.25
CA MET A 98 -10.41 9.21 2.13
C MET A 98 -9.89 10.57 2.60
N VAL A 99 -9.15 10.62 3.71
CA VAL A 99 -8.54 11.86 4.24
C VAL A 99 -7.55 12.44 3.23
N PHE A 100 -6.67 11.64 2.64
CA PHE A 100 -5.72 12.15 1.64
C PHE A 100 -6.40 12.50 0.31
N SER A 101 -7.39 11.75 -0.13
CA SER A 101 -8.23 12.12 -1.29
C SER A 101 -8.86 13.50 -1.10
N TYR A 102 -9.46 13.75 0.06
CA TYR A 102 -9.98 15.06 0.42
C TYR A 102 -8.89 16.15 0.41
N LYS A 103 -7.73 15.88 1.07
CA LYS A 103 -6.61 16.82 1.12
C LYS A 103 -6.08 17.18 -0.27
N ILE A 104 -6.06 16.23 -1.20
CA ILE A 104 -5.68 16.48 -2.59
C ILE A 104 -6.76 17.33 -3.27
N ALA A 105 -8.02 16.93 -3.14
CA ALA A 105 -9.13 17.60 -3.83
C ALA A 105 -9.28 19.08 -3.41
N VAL A 106 -9.13 19.40 -2.12
CA VAL A 106 -9.22 20.82 -1.66
C VAL A 106 -8.11 21.72 -2.18
N LEU A 107 -7.04 21.18 -2.76
CA LEU A 107 -6.02 21.99 -3.43
C LEU A 107 -6.51 22.57 -4.78
N PHE A 108 -7.61 22.03 -5.33
CA PHE A 108 -8.12 22.37 -6.66
C PHE A 108 -9.58 22.83 -6.66
N ILE A 109 -10.38 22.39 -5.68
CA ILE A 109 -11.82 22.62 -5.63
C ILE A 109 -12.29 23.00 -4.22
N SER A 110 -13.55 23.45 -4.10
CA SER A 110 -14.13 23.81 -2.80
C SER A 110 -14.25 22.62 -1.86
N ALA A 111 -14.14 22.86 -0.54
CA ALA A 111 -14.16 21.85 0.51
C ALA A 111 -15.43 20.95 0.46
N ARG A 112 -16.59 21.51 0.06
CA ARG A 112 -17.84 20.74 -0.09
C ARG A 112 -17.73 19.71 -1.22
N LYS A 113 -17.23 20.12 -2.40
CA LYS A 113 -17.02 19.21 -3.54
C LYS A 113 -15.96 18.17 -3.22
N ALA A 114 -14.86 18.57 -2.57
CA ALA A 114 -13.80 17.68 -2.15
C ALA A 114 -14.28 16.59 -1.18
N PHE A 115 -15.21 16.94 -0.28
CA PHE A 115 -15.84 15.95 0.61
C PHE A 115 -16.56 14.86 -0.17
N PHE A 116 -17.39 15.21 -1.15
CA PHE A 116 -18.09 14.22 -1.97
C PHE A 116 -17.12 13.37 -2.81
N ILE A 117 -16.05 13.96 -3.34
CA ILE A 117 -15.00 13.20 -4.06
C ILE A 117 -14.35 12.16 -3.14
N SER A 118 -14.10 12.50 -1.86
CA SER A 118 -13.54 11.53 -0.91
C SER A 118 -14.46 10.33 -0.63
N LEU A 119 -15.79 10.51 -0.72
CA LEU A 119 -16.75 9.41 -0.62
C LEU A 119 -16.78 8.57 -1.91
N LEU A 120 -16.71 9.21 -3.08
CA LEU A 120 -16.68 8.52 -4.37
C LEU A 120 -15.45 7.60 -4.51
N LEU A 121 -14.31 7.94 -3.88
CA LEU A 121 -13.13 7.06 -3.86
C LEU A 121 -13.50 5.66 -3.40
N VAL A 122 -14.27 5.54 -2.32
CA VAL A 122 -14.68 4.24 -1.75
C VAL A 122 -15.57 3.47 -2.72
N LEU A 123 -16.51 4.15 -3.40
CA LEU A 123 -17.35 3.53 -4.41
C LEU A 123 -16.55 3.02 -5.63
N LEU A 124 -15.49 3.74 -6.01
CA LEU A 124 -14.59 3.30 -7.07
C LEU A 124 -13.79 2.05 -6.66
N LEU A 125 -13.43 1.94 -5.37
CA LEU A 125 -12.75 0.76 -4.85
C LEU A 125 -13.65 -0.49 -4.85
N CYS A 126 -14.98 -0.35 -4.79
CA CYS A 126 -15.91 -1.47 -4.92
C CYS A 126 -15.82 -2.17 -6.28
N ASN A 127 -15.16 -1.55 -7.26
CA ASN A 127 -15.03 -2.14 -8.58
C ASN A 127 -13.92 -3.21 -8.57
N PHE A 128 -14.33 -4.47 -8.62
CA PHE A 128 -13.42 -5.58 -8.89
C PHE A 128 -12.72 -5.32 -10.26
N PRO A 129 -11.41 -5.28 -10.38
CA PRO A 129 -10.39 -6.01 -9.61
C PRO A 129 -9.62 -5.18 -8.56
N TYR A 130 -9.98 -3.94 -8.27
CA TYR A 130 -9.18 -3.08 -7.40
C TYR A 130 -9.27 -3.45 -5.92
N TYR A 131 -10.46 -3.84 -5.45
CA TYR A 131 -10.69 -4.16 -4.04
C TYR A 131 -10.46 -5.64 -3.70
N GLY A 132 -10.57 -6.56 -4.65
CA GLY A 132 -10.29 -7.99 -4.45
C GLY A 132 -11.10 -8.68 -3.33
N GLY A 133 -11.99 -7.96 -2.65
CA GLY A 133 -12.79 -8.45 -1.54
C GLY A 133 -12.21 -8.18 -0.15
N GLY A 134 -11.12 -7.42 -0.05
CA GLY A 134 -10.51 -7.01 1.23
C GLY A 134 -9.24 -7.77 1.61
N GLY A 135 -8.38 -7.11 2.39
CA GLY A 135 -7.16 -7.69 2.94
C GLY A 135 -5.99 -7.84 1.98
N HIS A 136 -6.03 -7.21 0.80
CA HIS A 136 -4.98 -7.30 -0.20
C HIS A 136 -3.89 -6.23 -0.05
N PRO A 137 -2.64 -6.49 -0.50
CA PRO A 137 -1.53 -5.53 -0.45
C PRO A 137 -1.85 -4.16 -1.08
N SER A 138 -2.65 -4.12 -2.15
CA SER A 138 -3.03 -2.89 -2.85
C SER A 138 -3.85 -1.95 -1.98
N GLU A 139 -4.72 -2.47 -1.14
CA GLU A 139 -5.57 -1.69 -0.24
C GLU A 139 -4.74 -1.05 0.87
N PHE A 140 -3.85 -1.82 1.49
CA PHE A 140 -2.92 -1.30 2.49
C PHE A 140 -1.96 -0.26 1.91
N LEU A 141 -1.69 -0.30 0.60
CA LEU A 141 -0.78 0.62 -0.07
C LEU A 141 -1.44 1.93 -0.51
N LEU A 142 -2.75 1.94 -0.72
CA LEU A 142 -3.50 3.09 -1.23
C LEU A 142 -3.29 4.38 -0.41
N PRO A 143 -3.33 4.37 0.94
CA PRO A 143 -3.09 5.59 1.72
C PRO A 143 -1.68 6.17 1.50
N PHE A 144 -0.67 5.32 1.30
CA PHE A 144 0.71 5.73 1.04
C PHE A 144 0.87 6.33 -0.36
N GLN A 145 0.16 5.79 -1.36
CA GLN A 145 0.11 6.36 -2.70
C GLN A 145 -0.52 7.75 -2.69
N LEU A 146 -1.68 7.91 -2.06
CA LEU A 146 -2.38 9.19 -1.95
C LEU A 146 -1.60 10.20 -1.10
N ALA A 147 -0.97 9.77 0.00
CA ALA A 147 -0.07 10.62 0.78
C ALA A 147 1.08 11.13 -0.08
N SER A 148 1.75 10.24 -0.83
CA SER A 148 2.85 10.61 -1.72
C SER A 148 2.40 11.64 -2.76
N LEU A 149 1.26 11.43 -3.41
CA LEU A 149 0.68 12.41 -4.36
C LEU A 149 0.37 13.75 -3.70
N TYR A 150 -0.21 13.75 -2.49
CA TYR A 150 -0.47 14.98 -1.76
C TYR A 150 0.80 15.79 -1.49
N PHE A 151 1.85 15.14 -0.97
CA PHE A 151 3.11 15.83 -0.67
C PHE A 151 3.85 16.28 -1.92
N LEU A 152 3.78 15.52 -3.03
CA LEU A 152 4.28 15.94 -4.34
C LEU A 152 3.60 17.22 -4.82
N ILE A 153 2.26 17.26 -4.80
CA ILE A 153 1.48 18.43 -5.25
C ILE A 153 1.79 19.65 -4.36
N ARG A 154 1.85 19.45 -3.04
CA ARG A 154 2.21 20.51 -2.09
C ARG A 154 3.61 21.07 -2.35
N LEU A 155 4.58 20.21 -2.64
CA LEU A 155 5.95 20.62 -2.98
C LEU A 155 5.98 21.42 -4.29
N ARG A 156 5.23 20.97 -5.31
CA ARG A 156 5.07 21.68 -6.59
C ARG A 156 4.48 23.08 -6.40
N GLN A 157 3.46 23.21 -5.58
CA GLN A 157 2.79 24.48 -5.27
C GLN A 157 3.62 25.41 -4.34
N GLY A 158 4.79 24.99 -3.91
CA GLY A 158 5.66 25.79 -3.05
C GLY A 158 5.35 25.70 -1.54
N GLY A 159 4.29 24.99 -1.14
CA GLY A 159 3.85 24.84 0.25
C GLY A 159 4.37 23.59 0.97
N GLY A 160 5.29 22.83 0.37
CA GLY A 160 5.81 21.58 0.93
C GLY A 160 7.30 21.60 1.22
N SER A 161 7.75 20.72 2.13
CA SER A 161 9.16 20.47 2.41
C SER A 161 9.69 19.31 1.58
N ALA A 162 10.85 19.48 0.95
CA ALA A 162 11.51 18.40 0.19
C ALA A 162 11.91 17.23 1.11
N ALA A 163 12.42 17.51 2.31
CA ALA A 163 12.78 16.49 3.30
C ALA A 163 11.56 15.66 3.73
N VAL A 164 10.44 16.31 4.09
CA VAL A 164 9.20 15.60 4.46
C VAL A 164 8.67 14.77 3.30
N THR A 165 8.71 15.31 2.07
CA THR A 165 8.32 14.56 0.88
C THR A 165 9.23 13.33 0.68
N GLY A 166 10.54 13.47 0.91
CA GLY A 166 11.50 12.36 0.90
C GLY A 166 11.16 11.27 1.92
N ILE A 167 10.85 11.65 3.16
CA ILE A 167 10.43 10.69 4.21
C ILE A 167 9.18 9.93 3.77
N VAL A 168 8.13 10.64 3.33
CA VAL A 168 6.87 10.00 2.91
C VAL A 168 7.09 9.05 1.75
N PHE A 169 7.87 9.45 0.75
CA PHE A 169 8.20 8.60 -0.39
C PHE A 169 9.01 7.37 0.03
N GLY A 170 10.04 7.56 0.86
CA GLY A 170 10.91 6.46 1.33
C GLY A 170 10.15 5.42 2.13
N LEU A 171 9.33 5.85 3.11
CA LEU A 171 8.44 4.96 3.87
C LEU A 171 7.47 4.22 2.94
N SER A 172 6.82 4.96 2.04
CA SER A 172 5.82 4.40 1.12
C SER A 172 6.42 3.35 0.18
N MET A 173 7.60 3.64 -0.40
CA MET A 173 8.32 2.69 -1.25
C MET A 173 8.79 1.47 -0.46
N GLY A 174 9.34 1.67 0.74
CA GLY A 174 9.76 0.58 1.61
C GLY A 174 8.61 -0.37 1.95
N ILE A 175 7.45 0.19 2.33
CA ILE A 175 6.23 -0.59 2.59
C ILE A 175 5.75 -1.31 1.31
N ALA A 176 5.80 -0.64 0.14
CA ALA A 176 5.44 -1.26 -1.13
C ALA A 176 6.35 -2.46 -1.46
N ILE A 177 7.66 -2.30 -1.29
CA ILE A 177 8.64 -3.37 -1.48
C ILE A 177 8.35 -4.55 -0.55
N LEU A 178 7.96 -4.29 0.69
CA LEU A 178 7.69 -5.34 1.67
C LEU A 178 6.30 -5.98 1.55
N LEU A 179 5.31 -5.30 0.95
CA LEU A 179 3.98 -5.85 0.69
C LEU A 179 3.91 -6.58 -0.66
N LYS A 180 4.34 -5.91 -1.73
CA LYS A 180 4.34 -6.44 -3.10
C LYS A 180 5.22 -5.55 -3.98
N PHE A 181 6.46 -5.96 -4.25
CA PHE A 181 7.49 -5.08 -4.82
C PHE A 181 7.12 -4.45 -6.17
N ASN A 182 6.34 -5.14 -7.01
CA ASN A 182 5.90 -4.61 -8.29
C ASN A 182 4.99 -3.38 -8.14
N LEU A 183 4.31 -3.19 -7.01
CA LEU A 183 3.54 -1.99 -6.73
C LEU A 183 4.43 -0.76 -6.44
N ALA A 184 5.72 -0.97 -6.11
CA ALA A 184 6.68 0.12 -5.92
C ALA A 184 6.96 0.90 -7.22
N VAL A 185 6.66 0.33 -8.37
CA VAL A 185 6.75 0.99 -9.70
C VAL A 185 5.95 2.30 -9.74
N PHE A 186 4.85 2.40 -8.98
CA PHE A 186 4.08 3.63 -8.84
C PHE A 186 4.94 4.86 -8.50
N TRP A 187 5.98 4.69 -7.67
CA TRP A 187 6.83 5.80 -7.22
C TRP A 187 7.95 6.16 -8.20
N PHE A 188 8.22 5.37 -9.23
CA PHE A 188 9.34 5.60 -10.14
C PHE A 188 9.27 6.99 -10.80
N ILE A 189 8.21 7.29 -11.52
CA ILE A 189 8.02 8.60 -12.17
C ILE A 189 7.87 9.74 -11.15
N PRO A 190 7.02 9.63 -10.10
CA PRO A 190 6.93 10.64 -9.06
C PRO A 190 8.25 10.97 -8.36
N CYS A 191 9.10 9.97 -8.07
CA CYS A 191 10.43 10.20 -7.48
C CYS A 191 11.33 11.03 -8.37
N ILE A 192 11.42 10.69 -9.66
CA ILE A 192 12.21 11.46 -10.65
C ILE A 192 11.69 12.90 -10.69
N TYR A 193 10.38 13.09 -10.76
CA TYR A 193 9.78 14.41 -10.83
C TYR A 193 10.07 15.24 -9.58
N VAL A 194 9.88 14.67 -8.38
CA VAL A 194 10.19 15.34 -7.10
C VAL A 194 11.68 15.66 -7.00
N PHE A 195 12.56 14.74 -7.42
CA PHE A 195 13.99 14.97 -7.42
C PHE A 195 14.35 16.19 -8.29
N ILE A 196 13.80 16.30 -9.52
CA ILE A 196 14.01 17.45 -10.40
C ILE A 196 13.51 18.75 -9.76
N LEU A 197 12.32 18.74 -9.13
CA LEU A 197 11.78 19.89 -8.42
C LEU A 197 12.68 20.32 -7.25
N ALA A 198 13.17 19.37 -6.47
CA ALA A 198 14.06 19.59 -5.35
C ALA A 198 15.43 20.11 -5.82
N TRP A 199 15.96 19.55 -6.90
CA TRP A 199 17.21 20.00 -7.53
C TRP A 199 17.14 21.47 -7.92
N ARG A 200 16.10 21.87 -8.65
CA ARG A 200 15.88 23.27 -9.06
C ARG A 200 15.78 24.25 -7.89
N LYS A 201 15.45 23.78 -6.70
CA LYS A 201 15.33 24.56 -5.47
C LYS A 201 16.56 24.42 -4.55
N GLY A 202 17.64 23.76 -4.98
CA GLY A 202 18.81 23.46 -4.15
C GLY A 202 18.53 22.54 -2.96
N LYS A 203 17.46 21.72 -3.03
CA LYS A 203 16.99 20.82 -1.96
C LYS A 203 17.06 19.34 -2.34
N ALA A 204 17.81 18.97 -3.39
CA ALA A 204 17.95 17.58 -3.83
C ALA A 204 18.56 16.68 -2.74
N LEU A 205 19.63 17.17 -2.07
CA LEU A 205 20.30 16.39 -1.02
C LEU A 205 19.39 16.04 0.15
N PRO A 206 18.68 17.00 0.81
CA PRO A 206 17.76 16.66 1.88
C PRO A 206 16.60 15.77 1.42
N PHE A 207 16.09 15.92 0.19
CA PHE A 207 15.10 15.00 -0.36
C PHE A 207 15.64 13.57 -0.46
N SER A 208 16.79 13.39 -1.14
CA SER A 208 17.36 12.06 -1.39
C SER A 208 17.83 11.38 -0.10
N ALA A 209 18.46 12.12 0.81
CA ALA A 209 18.90 11.58 2.08
C ALA A 209 17.72 11.09 2.92
N CYS A 210 16.65 11.89 3.03
CA CYS A 210 15.44 11.50 3.76
C CYS A 210 14.71 10.32 3.10
N LEU A 211 14.65 10.28 1.77
CA LEU A 211 14.03 9.18 1.03
C LEU A 211 14.79 7.87 1.29
N ILE A 212 16.11 7.88 1.11
CA ILE A 212 16.93 6.67 1.28
C ILE A 212 16.89 6.20 2.75
N SER A 213 17.08 7.12 3.70
CA SER A 213 17.04 6.77 5.13
C SER A 213 15.70 6.17 5.55
N ALA A 214 14.59 6.77 5.13
CA ALA A 214 13.26 6.27 5.45
C ALA A 214 13.01 4.89 4.82
N MET A 215 13.42 4.69 3.56
CA MET A 215 13.32 3.38 2.90
C MET A 215 14.18 2.32 3.59
N VAL A 216 15.42 2.64 3.93
CA VAL A 216 16.33 1.73 4.64
C VAL A 216 15.76 1.36 6.02
N ILE A 217 15.30 2.34 6.81
CA ILE A 217 14.69 2.09 8.14
C ILE A 217 13.47 1.16 8.01
N THR A 218 12.71 1.26 6.93
CA THR A 218 11.54 0.40 6.71
C THR A 218 11.92 -1.03 6.31
N VAL A 219 12.92 -1.18 5.42
CA VAL A 219 13.23 -2.49 4.81
C VAL A 219 14.29 -3.26 5.58
N ALA A 220 15.32 -2.58 6.11
CA ALA A 220 16.48 -3.22 6.71
C ALA A 220 16.17 -4.12 7.93
N PRO A 221 15.23 -3.80 8.83
CA PRO A 221 14.93 -4.68 9.97
C PRO A 221 14.47 -6.06 9.55
N LEU A 222 13.63 -6.14 8.52
CA LEU A 222 13.12 -7.43 8.04
C LEU A 222 14.18 -8.21 7.25
N LEU A 223 15.00 -7.54 6.45
CA LEU A 223 16.14 -8.18 5.77
C LEU A 223 17.16 -8.69 6.77
N LEU A 224 17.43 -7.93 7.83
CA LEU A 224 18.34 -8.36 8.92
C LEU A 224 17.77 -9.59 9.62
N TYR A 225 16.49 -9.62 9.94
CA TYR A 225 15.83 -10.79 10.52
C TYR A 225 15.98 -12.01 9.61
N PHE A 226 15.74 -11.90 8.31
CA PHE A 226 15.89 -13.01 7.36
C PHE A 226 17.35 -13.46 7.21
N HIS A 227 18.30 -12.53 7.26
CA HIS A 227 19.72 -12.85 7.25
C HIS A 227 20.10 -13.67 8.50
N LEU A 228 19.70 -13.20 9.69
CA LEU A 228 19.99 -13.89 10.95
C LEU A 228 19.28 -15.25 11.07
N SER A 229 18.12 -15.40 10.43
CA SER A 229 17.37 -16.66 10.38
C SER A 229 17.86 -17.60 9.27
N GLY A 230 18.86 -17.23 8.48
CA GLY A 230 19.43 -18.06 7.41
C GLY A 230 18.51 -18.30 6.21
N ILE A 231 17.49 -17.46 6.00
CA ILE A 231 16.50 -17.62 4.90
C ILE A 231 16.56 -16.51 3.86
N LEU A 232 17.61 -15.70 3.85
CA LEU A 232 17.71 -14.56 2.92
C LEU A 232 17.74 -15.01 1.45
N ASP A 233 18.36 -16.15 1.14
CA ASP A 233 18.37 -16.70 -0.22
C ASP A 233 17.00 -17.26 -0.62
N ASP A 234 16.29 -17.92 0.28
CA ASP A 234 14.92 -18.40 0.07
C ASP A 234 13.96 -17.22 -0.19
N PHE A 235 14.09 -16.15 0.60
CA PHE A 235 13.34 -14.89 0.38
C PHE A 235 13.65 -14.29 -0.99
N TYR A 236 14.93 -14.19 -1.38
CA TYR A 236 15.31 -13.64 -2.68
C TYR A 236 14.72 -14.47 -3.82
N ARG A 237 14.86 -15.79 -3.76
CA ARG A 237 14.33 -16.71 -4.79
C ARG A 237 12.82 -16.74 -4.82
N GLY A 238 12.16 -16.88 -3.66
CA GLY A 238 10.72 -17.01 -3.53
C GLY A 238 9.97 -15.71 -3.80
N TYR A 239 10.55 -14.58 -3.44
CA TYR A 239 9.89 -13.28 -3.59
C TYR A 239 10.30 -12.54 -4.86
N PHE A 240 11.59 -12.27 -5.08
CA PHE A 240 12.01 -11.46 -6.23
C PHE A 240 12.12 -12.30 -7.51
N LEU A 241 12.92 -13.35 -7.49
CA LEU A 241 13.20 -14.12 -8.69
C LEU A 241 11.96 -14.81 -9.23
N PHE A 242 11.13 -15.38 -8.35
CA PHE A 242 9.88 -16.01 -8.74
C PHE A 242 8.94 -15.02 -9.43
N ASN A 243 8.71 -13.83 -8.85
CA ASN A 243 7.83 -12.81 -9.43
C ASN A 243 8.34 -12.27 -10.76
N VAL A 244 9.66 -12.11 -10.95
CA VAL A 244 10.25 -11.71 -12.23
C VAL A 244 9.97 -12.77 -13.30
N ARG A 245 10.12 -14.06 -12.97
CA ARG A 245 9.83 -15.18 -13.88
C ARG A 245 8.34 -15.33 -14.15
N TYR A 246 7.52 -15.23 -13.10
CA TYR A 246 6.06 -15.35 -13.22
C TYR A 246 5.45 -14.21 -14.04
N GLY A 247 5.88 -12.96 -13.82
CA GLY A 247 5.44 -11.80 -14.60
C GLY A 247 5.93 -11.83 -16.05
N GLY A 248 7.05 -12.50 -16.31
CA GLY A 248 7.60 -12.68 -17.65
C GLY A 248 6.97 -13.82 -18.46
N GLY A 249 6.12 -14.66 -17.84
CA GLY A 249 5.49 -15.81 -18.52
C GLY A 249 6.47 -16.82 -19.13
N GLY A 250 7.74 -16.81 -18.72
CA GLY A 250 8.82 -17.54 -19.41
C GLY A 250 9.27 -16.90 -20.71
N ASP A 251 8.60 -15.83 -21.13
CA ASP A 251 8.84 -15.13 -22.40
C ASP A 251 9.87 -14.01 -22.26
N SER A 252 10.58 -13.71 -23.32
CA SER A 252 11.49 -12.54 -23.38
C SER A 252 10.66 -11.24 -23.23
N LEU A 253 11.29 -10.15 -22.75
CA LEU A 253 10.66 -8.82 -22.68
C LEU A 253 10.01 -8.42 -24.03
N GLY A 254 10.58 -8.85 -25.15
CA GLY A 254 10.02 -8.63 -26.49
C GLY A 254 8.70 -9.34 -26.73
N SER A 255 8.53 -10.57 -26.25
CA SER A 255 7.26 -11.30 -26.40
C SER A 255 6.16 -10.77 -25.48
N ILE A 256 6.51 -10.26 -24.28
CA ILE A 256 5.57 -9.60 -23.39
C ILE A 256 5.04 -8.31 -24.05
N ILE A 257 5.92 -7.46 -24.57
CA ILE A 257 5.54 -6.24 -25.28
C ILE A 257 4.71 -6.59 -26.52
N TRP A 258 5.10 -7.62 -27.27
CA TRP A 258 4.39 -8.07 -28.46
C TRP A 258 2.98 -8.60 -28.15
N ASN A 259 2.83 -9.37 -27.09
CA ASN A 259 1.54 -9.86 -26.64
C ASN A 259 0.61 -8.72 -26.14
N TYR A 260 1.16 -7.72 -25.47
CA TYR A 260 0.43 -6.49 -25.09
C TYR A 260 -0.03 -5.69 -26.32
N VAL A 261 0.83 -5.50 -27.32
CA VAL A 261 0.50 -4.81 -28.58
C VAL A 261 -0.55 -5.58 -29.38
N LYS A 262 -0.49 -6.91 -29.39
CA LYS A 262 -1.54 -7.77 -30.00
C LYS A 262 -2.88 -7.67 -29.30
N TRP A 263 -2.87 -7.59 -27.97
CA TRP A 263 -4.10 -7.44 -27.18
C TRP A 263 -4.80 -6.12 -27.49
N ILE A 264 -4.05 -4.99 -27.49
CA ILE A 264 -4.57 -3.66 -27.83
C ILE A 264 -5.14 -3.59 -29.27
N LYS A 265 -4.63 -4.40 -30.21
CA LYS A 265 -5.11 -4.42 -31.59
C LYS A 265 -6.32 -5.32 -31.83
N ARG A 266 -6.79 -6.08 -30.83
CA ARG A 266 -7.95 -6.98 -30.92
C ARG A 266 -9.26 -6.37 -30.39
N GLU A 267 -9.21 -5.21 -29.75
CA GLU A 267 -10.35 -4.35 -29.44
C GLU A 267 -10.45 -3.17 -30.43
#